data_7b81f5719990cd5715771f7b158ca7e8
#
_entry.id   7b81f5719990cd5715771f7b158ca7e8
#
_cell.length_a   1.000
_cell.length_b   1.000
_cell.length_c   1.000
_cell.angle_alpha   90.00
_cell.angle_beta   90.00
_cell.angle_gamma   90.00
#
_symmetry.space_group_name_H-M   'P 1'
#
loop_
_entity.id
_entity.type
_entity.pdbx_description
1 polymer ?
#
loop_
_entity_poly.entity_id
_entity_poly.type
_entity_poly.pdbx_seq_one_letter_code
_entity_poly.pdbx_strand_id
1 'polypeptide(L)'
;MRKVILAAALLSAIATIAVAQQATPPGAPAAGRGPVTPNPNPRLPPFAPSTAAVTFGERCAGCHGTNLLGTGKARSLFNAQFLANRNDNEIVNSILTGFPKAGMPSFKDRISETLAHQLVYYMRIQGGRLNNTPVRFPDPNGMVVKHENGSFRMEVVAGGMDVPWGIAFLPDRKTAIVPERGGKIRFVDIVKNTASEPIRNTPKVFVRQDAGNLDIILHPDYAKNGWIYLGYVDVRPGVIPAPNSNVAPNPAPPTMTVIVRGRVKDGEWVDNQEIYRAPNDEYTQPNDHYGIRFLWDKQKRLYWTLGDRHFYADAQDLSKVTGKIHRVLDDGKPAPGNPFYNTPGAMKSVWSYGHRNPEGLAWNPVDGHLWETEHGPTGGDEVNVIKRGANYGWGKISRGLEPGINEVAMEGMEQPKMFFNPAIGPGGITFLTSNHYKGWKNNLFITGMTGMKLFRMVVKNDQILSRELLLDRAGRVRDVKQGPDGMLYILLQNSTGNVEATSGIRNGDVGMVVRLVPVNG
;
A
#
# COMPACT_ATOMS: atom_id res chain seq x y z
N MET A 1 -77.02 -21.40 41.62
CA MET A 1 -75.65 -21.82 41.22
C MET A 1 -74.96 -20.66 40.54
N ARG A 2 -74.31 -19.78 41.30
CA ARG A 2 -73.57 -18.63 40.81
C ARG A 2 -72.11 -18.88 41.05
N LYS A 3 -71.29 -18.88 39.98
CA LYS A 3 -69.84 -18.91 40.06
C LYS A 3 -69.33 -17.49 40.19
N VAL A 4 -68.60 -17.23 41.27
CA VAL A 4 -67.88 -16.01 41.52
C VAL A 4 -66.51 -16.16 40.83
N ILE A 5 -66.19 -15.21 39.97
CA ILE A 5 -64.86 -15.09 39.35
C ILE A 5 -64.10 -14.04 40.14
N LEU A 6 -63.02 -14.48 40.80
CA LEU A 6 -62.04 -13.56 41.42
C LEU A 6 -61.06 -13.11 40.33
N ALA A 7 -61.01 -11.81 40.10
CA ALA A 7 -59.98 -11.18 39.30
C ALA A 7 -58.81 -10.79 40.20
N ALA A 8 -57.66 -11.43 40.00
CA ALA A 8 -56.41 -11.04 40.62
C ALA A 8 -55.74 -9.99 39.73
N ALA A 9 -55.62 -8.77 40.25
CA ALA A 9 -54.85 -7.71 39.62
C ALA A 9 -53.37 -7.92 39.92
N LEU A 10 -52.58 -8.28 38.90
CA LEU A 10 -51.13 -8.20 38.96
C LEU A 10 -50.68 -6.79 38.64
N LEU A 11 -50.20 -6.05 39.61
CA LEU A 11 -49.39 -4.84 39.39
C LEU A 11 -48.01 -5.25 38.89
N SER A 12 -47.76 -5.10 37.62
CA SER A 12 -46.41 -5.13 37.05
C SER A 12 -45.76 -3.75 37.23
N ALA A 13 -44.85 -3.68 38.16
CA ALA A 13 -43.94 -2.53 38.28
C ALA A 13 -43.01 -2.53 37.05
N ILE A 14 -43.23 -1.62 36.12
CA ILE A 14 -42.29 -1.30 35.04
C ILE A 14 -41.21 -0.46 35.69
N ALA A 15 -40.05 -1.07 35.94
CA ALA A 15 -38.82 -0.39 36.24
C ALA A 15 -38.32 0.27 34.94
N THR A 16 -38.58 1.53 34.78
CA THR A 16 -37.94 2.36 33.76
C THR A 16 -36.48 2.51 34.11
N ILE A 17 -35.62 1.69 33.47
CA ILE A 17 -34.19 1.92 33.46
C ILE A 17 -33.98 3.18 32.61
N ALA A 18 -33.79 4.32 33.27
CA ALA A 18 -33.29 5.52 32.63
C ALA A 18 -31.86 5.20 32.18
N VAL A 19 -31.69 4.84 30.92
CA VAL A 19 -30.36 4.86 30.28
C VAL A 19 -29.97 6.34 30.28
N ALA A 20 -29.08 6.69 31.21
CA ALA A 20 -28.38 7.95 31.16
C ALA A 20 -27.69 8.01 29.80
N GLN A 21 -28.25 8.73 28.86
CA GLN A 21 -27.50 9.20 27.68
C GLN A 21 -26.31 9.97 28.26
N GLN A 22 -25.15 9.35 28.26
CA GLN A 22 -23.91 10.09 28.40
C GLN A 22 -23.92 11.11 27.25
N ALA A 23 -24.08 12.37 27.62
CA ALA A 23 -23.88 13.46 26.70
C ALA A 23 -22.53 13.25 26.05
N THR A 24 -22.52 13.01 24.76
CA THR A 24 -21.33 13.13 23.93
C THR A 24 -20.69 14.47 24.33
N PRO A 25 -19.41 14.50 24.71
CA PRO A 25 -18.73 15.78 24.91
C PRO A 25 -18.96 16.60 23.64
N PRO A 26 -19.19 17.92 23.75
CA PRO A 26 -19.42 18.78 22.59
C PRO A 26 -18.32 18.47 21.60
N GLY A 27 -18.71 18.07 20.40
CA GLY A 27 -17.81 17.55 19.39
C GLY A 27 -16.60 18.45 19.30
N ALA A 28 -15.41 17.86 19.42
CA ALA A 28 -14.20 18.54 18.99
C ALA A 28 -14.57 19.16 17.63
N PRO A 29 -14.35 20.45 17.40
CA PRO A 29 -14.69 21.07 16.13
C PRO A 29 -14.13 20.17 15.06
N ALA A 30 -14.97 19.74 14.11
CA ALA A 30 -14.54 18.95 12.98
C ALA A 30 -13.24 19.62 12.53
N ALA A 31 -12.11 18.91 12.67
CA ALA A 31 -10.81 19.51 12.41
C ALA A 31 -10.90 20.01 10.98
N GLY A 32 -11.23 21.29 10.87
CA GLY A 32 -11.33 21.93 9.58
C GLY A 32 -10.03 21.57 8.89
N ARG A 33 -10.08 21.13 7.64
CA ARG A 33 -8.92 20.87 6.79
C ARG A 33 -8.17 22.20 6.59
N GLY A 34 -7.73 22.79 7.71
CA GLY A 34 -6.87 23.94 7.75
C GLY A 34 -5.52 23.58 7.14
N PRO A 35 -4.68 24.56 6.81
CA PRO A 35 -3.38 24.32 6.26
C PRO A 35 -2.61 23.38 7.20
N VAL A 36 -2.52 22.12 6.81
CA VAL A 36 -1.64 21.16 7.49
C VAL A 36 -0.24 21.68 7.23
N THR A 37 0.45 22.09 8.28
CA THR A 37 1.88 22.39 8.19
C THR A 37 2.55 21.14 7.63
N PRO A 38 3.31 21.23 6.52
CA PRO A 38 3.93 20.06 5.94
C PRO A 38 4.75 19.38 7.02
N ASN A 39 4.48 18.10 7.27
CA ASN A 39 5.39 17.31 8.07
C ASN A 39 6.72 17.27 7.28
N PRO A 40 7.81 17.83 7.78
CA PRO A 40 9.08 17.86 7.07
C PRO A 40 9.63 16.46 6.81
N ASN A 41 9.04 15.45 7.48
CA ASN A 41 9.26 14.04 7.20
C ASN A 41 7.94 13.28 7.39
N PRO A 42 7.16 13.08 6.33
CA PRO A 42 5.86 12.41 6.40
C PRO A 42 5.92 10.96 6.89
N ARG A 43 7.10 10.40 7.05
CA ARG A 43 7.35 9.05 7.58
C ARG A 43 7.83 9.03 9.01
N LEU A 44 8.10 10.19 9.58
CA LEU A 44 8.33 10.29 11.01
C LEU A 44 7.03 10.74 11.67
N PRO A 45 6.61 10.05 12.74
CA PRO A 45 5.46 10.50 13.50
C PRO A 45 5.69 11.95 13.91
N PRO A 46 4.67 12.82 13.81
CA PRO A 46 4.82 14.19 14.25
C PRO A 46 5.15 14.18 15.74
N PHE A 47 6.41 14.41 16.06
CA PHE A 47 6.97 14.82 17.35
C PHE A 47 6.72 13.97 18.61
N ALA A 48 5.83 12.99 18.62
CA ALA A 48 5.68 12.07 19.74
C ALA A 48 6.50 10.81 19.50
N PRO A 49 7.43 10.43 20.38
CA PRO A 49 8.10 9.14 20.25
C PRO A 49 7.07 8.03 20.37
N SER A 50 7.17 7.01 19.50
CA SER A 50 6.29 5.83 19.60
C SER A 50 6.42 5.17 20.97
N THR A 51 5.39 4.48 21.42
CA THR A 51 5.42 3.70 22.67
C THR A 51 6.64 2.77 22.72
N ALA A 52 7.02 2.17 21.59
CA ALA A 52 8.23 1.35 21.48
C ALA A 52 9.51 2.16 21.69
N ALA A 53 9.62 3.36 21.14
CA ALA A 53 10.79 4.23 21.33
C ALA A 53 10.93 4.68 22.78
N VAL A 54 9.83 5.06 23.43
CA VAL A 54 9.79 5.41 24.86
C VAL A 54 10.20 4.21 25.71
N THR A 55 9.56 3.06 25.50
CA THR A 55 9.86 1.82 26.24
C THR A 55 11.31 1.37 26.04
N PHE A 56 11.83 1.50 24.81
CA PHE A 56 13.24 1.19 24.56
C PHE A 56 14.16 2.13 25.34
N GLY A 57 13.90 3.43 25.33
CA GLY A 57 14.65 4.44 26.08
C GLY A 57 14.68 4.14 27.59
N GLU A 58 13.53 3.83 28.15
CA GLU A 58 13.37 3.62 29.59
C GLU A 58 13.91 2.27 30.10
N ARG A 59 13.74 1.21 29.31
CA ARG A 59 13.93 -0.17 29.78
C ARG A 59 15.09 -0.92 29.11
N CYS A 60 15.52 -0.50 27.93
CA CYS A 60 16.50 -1.24 27.13
C CYS A 60 17.79 -0.44 26.91
N ALA A 61 17.69 0.88 26.73
CA ALA A 61 18.82 1.74 26.34
C ALA A 61 19.95 1.78 27.36
N GLY A 62 19.67 1.56 28.66
CA GLY A 62 20.69 1.51 29.69
C GLY A 62 21.74 0.42 29.48
N CYS A 63 21.38 -0.66 28.78
CA CYS A 63 22.30 -1.74 28.42
C CYS A 63 22.67 -1.68 26.93
N HIS A 64 21.69 -1.43 26.05
CA HIS A 64 21.87 -1.52 24.60
C HIS A 64 22.26 -0.19 23.94
N GLY A 65 22.31 0.91 24.70
CA GLY A 65 22.58 2.27 24.18
C GLY A 65 21.35 2.86 23.49
N THR A 66 21.18 4.18 23.56
CA THR A 66 20.10 4.90 22.87
C THR A 66 20.24 4.81 21.35
N ASN A 67 21.44 4.56 20.86
CA ASN A 67 21.80 4.34 19.45
C ASN A 67 21.83 2.85 19.08
N LEU A 68 21.48 1.93 20.00
CA LEU A 68 21.47 0.47 19.80
C LEU A 68 22.86 -0.16 19.55
N LEU A 69 23.96 0.60 19.69
CA LEU A 69 25.32 0.11 19.44
C LEU A 69 25.92 -0.68 20.63
N GLY A 70 25.16 -0.78 21.73
CA GLY A 70 25.63 -1.37 22.98
C GLY A 70 26.33 -0.36 23.89
N THR A 71 26.57 -0.74 25.16
CA THR A 71 27.22 0.12 26.17
C THR A 71 28.32 -0.61 26.95
N GLY A 72 28.85 -1.69 26.48
CA GLY A 72 29.72 -2.56 27.27
C GLY A 72 28.99 -3.51 28.24
N LYS A 73 27.73 -3.17 28.61
CA LYS A 73 26.85 -4.06 29.40
C LYS A 73 26.11 -5.06 28.51
N ALA A 74 25.84 -4.70 27.25
CA ALA A 74 25.20 -5.55 26.28
C ALA A 74 25.79 -5.32 24.89
N ARG A 75 25.66 -6.34 24.04
CA ARG A 75 26.11 -6.28 22.65
C ARG A 75 25.32 -5.25 21.85
N SER A 76 25.95 -4.77 20.76
CA SER A 76 25.24 -4.00 19.74
C SER A 76 24.07 -4.81 19.19
N LEU A 77 22.89 -4.21 19.14
CA LEU A 77 21.71 -4.76 18.47
C LEU A 77 21.76 -4.53 16.95
N PHE A 78 22.74 -3.76 16.46
CA PHE A 78 23.01 -3.54 15.04
C PHE A 78 23.99 -4.52 14.42
N ASN A 79 24.38 -5.55 15.11
CA ASN A 79 25.10 -6.61 14.43
C ASN A 79 24.19 -7.13 13.30
N ALA A 80 24.57 -6.82 12.04
CA ALA A 80 23.82 -7.18 10.85
C ALA A 80 23.52 -8.69 10.80
N GLN A 81 24.44 -9.54 11.31
CA GLN A 81 24.22 -10.97 11.42
C GLN A 81 23.13 -11.32 12.43
N PHE A 82 23.02 -10.60 13.55
CA PHE A 82 22.00 -10.87 14.56
C PHE A 82 20.58 -10.56 14.06
N LEU A 83 20.37 -9.40 13.43
CA LEU A 83 19.06 -9.01 12.92
C LEU A 83 18.70 -9.70 11.60
N ALA A 84 19.69 -10.04 10.75
CA ALA A 84 19.46 -10.70 9.48
C ALA A 84 19.14 -12.20 9.63
N ASN A 85 19.76 -12.87 10.60
CA ASN A 85 19.67 -14.32 10.76
C ASN A 85 18.59 -14.77 11.75
N ARG A 86 17.82 -13.84 12.34
CA ARG A 86 16.70 -14.16 13.23
C ARG A 86 15.40 -13.60 12.71
N ASN A 87 14.36 -14.41 12.77
CA ASN A 87 13.02 -13.94 12.52
C ASN A 87 12.48 -13.11 13.69
N ASP A 88 11.43 -12.33 13.47
CA ASP A 88 10.88 -11.43 14.47
C ASP A 88 10.36 -12.15 15.69
N ASN A 89 9.73 -13.33 15.52
CA ASN A 89 9.23 -14.13 16.64
C ASN A 89 10.34 -14.64 17.54
N GLU A 90 11.50 -15.01 17.00
CA GLU A 90 12.67 -15.40 17.79
C GLU A 90 13.21 -14.24 18.62
N ILE A 91 13.21 -13.02 18.06
CA ILE A 91 13.66 -11.82 18.77
C ILE A 91 12.62 -11.43 19.83
N VAL A 92 11.33 -11.48 19.52
CA VAL A 92 10.23 -11.27 20.46
C VAL A 92 10.34 -12.23 21.64
N ASN A 93 10.49 -13.52 21.36
CA ASN A 93 10.69 -14.51 22.42
C ASN A 93 11.93 -14.21 23.27
N SER A 94 13.03 -13.77 22.65
CA SER A 94 14.24 -13.36 23.36
C SER A 94 14.02 -12.17 24.29
N ILE A 95 13.18 -11.21 23.89
CA ILE A 95 12.79 -10.08 24.73
C ILE A 95 11.92 -10.58 25.91
N LEU A 96 10.89 -11.37 25.61
CA LEU A 96 9.94 -11.81 26.63
C LEU A 96 10.59 -12.74 27.65
N THR A 97 11.42 -13.69 27.21
CA THR A 97 12.06 -14.65 28.13
C THR A 97 13.34 -14.11 28.78
N GLY A 98 14.00 -13.15 28.10
CA GLY A 98 15.29 -12.65 28.52
C GLY A 98 16.42 -13.66 28.39
N PHE A 99 17.60 -13.27 28.89
CA PHE A 99 18.80 -14.10 29.06
C PHE A 99 19.37 -13.85 30.45
N PRO A 100 18.76 -14.35 31.55
CA PRO A 100 19.15 -14.00 32.89
C PRO A 100 20.62 -14.29 33.21
N LYS A 101 21.16 -15.40 32.66
CA LYS A 101 22.58 -15.75 32.81
C LYS A 101 23.52 -14.75 32.10
N ALA A 102 23.03 -13.99 31.13
CA ALA A 102 23.76 -12.94 30.42
C ALA A 102 23.38 -11.52 30.91
N GLY A 103 22.62 -11.42 31.99
CA GLY A 103 22.22 -10.14 32.59
C GLY A 103 21.01 -9.46 31.94
N MET A 104 20.35 -10.09 30.96
CA MET A 104 19.12 -9.57 30.38
C MET A 104 17.89 -10.14 31.10
N PRO A 105 17.09 -9.32 31.79
CA PRO A 105 15.92 -9.82 32.53
C PRO A 105 14.81 -10.26 31.55
N SER A 106 13.90 -11.10 32.02
CA SER A 106 12.63 -11.37 31.36
C SER A 106 11.75 -10.13 31.38
N PHE A 107 11.07 -9.87 30.28
CA PHE A 107 10.09 -8.79 30.17
C PHE A 107 8.65 -9.32 30.04
N LYS A 108 8.42 -10.64 30.12
CA LYS A 108 7.10 -11.28 29.92
C LYS A 108 5.99 -10.65 30.74
N ASP A 109 6.27 -10.30 31.99
CA ASP A 109 5.30 -9.71 32.93
C ASP A 109 5.35 -8.16 32.97
N ARG A 110 6.13 -7.55 32.08
CA ARG A 110 6.40 -6.10 32.07
C ARG A 110 5.95 -5.39 30.82
N ILE A 111 5.80 -6.12 29.73
CA ILE A 111 5.35 -5.62 28.42
C ILE A 111 4.46 -6.67 27.76
N SER A 112 3.51 -6.22 26.96
CA SER A 112 2.70 -7.12 26.14
C SER A 112 3.51 -7.72 24.99
N GLU A 113 3.08 -8.85 24.46
CA GLU A 113 3.67 -9.45 23.26
C GLU A 113 3.60 -8.48 22.07
N THR A 114 2.50 -7.75 21.93
CA THR A 114 2.34 -6.69 20.93
C THR A 114 3.44 -5.63 21.04
N LEU A 115 3.71 -5.15 22.26
CA LEU A 115 4.77 -4.17 22.49
C LEU A 115 6.16 -4.76 22.22
N ALA A 116 6.37 -6.05 22.49
CA ALA A 116 7.61 -6.74 22.13
C ALA A 116 7.82 -6.79 20.60
N HIS A 117 6.78 -7.06 19.82
CA HIS A 117 6.82 -6.96 18.36
C HIS A 117 7.14 -5.53 17.89
N GLN A 118 6.51 -4.53 18.50
CA GLN A 118 6.79 -3.13 18.21
C GLN A 118 8.24 -2.73 18.54
N LEU A 119 8.82 -3.27 19.61
CA LEU A 119 10.24 -3.07 19.97
C LEU A 119 11.19 -3.69 18.92
N VAL A 120 10.92 -4.92 18.47
CA VAL A 120 11.69 -5.55 17.38
C VAL A 120 11.65 -4.67 16.15
N TYR A 121 10.48 -4.19 15.82
CA TYR A 121 10.28 -3.31 14.69
C TYR A 121 11.05 -1.99 14.83
N TYR A 122 10.95 -1.32 15.98
CA TYR A 122 11.73 -0.13 16.30
C TYR A 122 13.23 -0.36 16.08
N MET A 123 13.75 -1.48 16.58
CA MET A 123 15.17 -1.84 16.42
C MET A 123 15.55 -2.03 14.95
N ARG A 124 14.72 -2.68 14.13
CA ARG A 124 15.00 -2.89 12.71
C ARG A 124 15.03 -1.57 11.92
N ILE A 125 14.12 -0.63 12.24
CA ILE A 125 14.13 0.70 11.61
C ILE A 125 15.39 1.48 11.97
N GLN A 126 15.75 1.51 13.25
CA GLN A 126 16.97 2.20 13.66
C GLN A 126 18.20 1.56 12.99
N GLY A 127 18.22 0.22 12.85
CA GLY A 127 19.25 -0.50 12.08
C GLY A 127 19.35 -0.06 10.63
N GLY A 128 18.23 0.06 9.95
CA GLY A 128 18.16 0.54 8.58
C GLY A 128 18.64 1.99 8.41
N ARG A 129 18.42 2.85 9.41
CA ARG A 129 18.89 4.24 9.39
C ARG A 129 20.41 4.39 9.55
N LEU A 130 21.06 3.49 10.26
CA LEU A 130 22.50 3.53 10.49
C LEU A 130 23.30 2.87 9.36
N ASN A 131 22.68 1.99 8.59
CA ASN A 131 23.29 1.32 7.43
C ASN A 131 23.12 2.11 6.12
N ASN A 132 23.22 3.43 6.17
CA ASN A 132 23.15 4.31 4.98
C ASN A 132 24.39 4.17 4.05
N THR A 133 24.82 2.95 3.80
CA THR A 133 25.77 2.67 2.70
C THR A 133 25.00 2.81 1.38
N PRO A 134 25.54 3.55 0.40
CA PRO A 134 24.94 3.62 -0.92
C PRO A 134 24.82 2.22 -1.50
N VAL A 135 23.59 1.76 -1.69
CA VAL A 135 23.36 0.45 -2.32
C VAL A 135 23.54 0.64 -3.81
N ARG A 136 24.61 0.06 -4.36
CA ARG A 136 24.79 -0.04 -5.80
C ARG A 136 23.99 -1.28 -6.25
N PHE A 137 22.95 -1.06 -7.03
CA PHE A 137 22.16 -2.15 -7.58
C PHE A 137 22.89 -2.78 -8.75
N PRO A 138 22.93 -4.11 -8.85
CA PRO A 138 23.47 -4.78 -10.04
C PRO A 138 22.60 -4.43 -11.27
N ASP A 139 23.21 -4.48 -12.45
CA ASP A 139 22.45 -4.50 -13.69
C ASP A 139 21.55 -5.74 -13.69
N PRO A 140 20.23 -5.59 -13.77
CA PRO A 140 19.34 -6.73 -13.74
C PRO A 140 19.39 -7.54 -15.05
N ASN A 141 19.85 -6.97 -16.15
CA ASN A 141 19.82 -7.63 -17.44
C ASN A 141 20.74 -8.85 -17.48
N GLY A 142 20.17 -10.01 -17.79
CA GLY A 142 20.88 -11.28 -17.78
C GLY A 142 21.07 -11.92 -16.40
N MET A 143 20.69 -11.25 -15.31
CA MET A 143 20.81 -11.81 -13.95
C MET A 143 19.94 -13.05 -13.79
N VAL A 144 20.55 -14.17 -13.37
CA VAL A 144 19.85 -15.43 -13.08
C VAL A 144 19.54 -15.52 -11.60
N VAL A 145 18.27 -15.70 -11.28
CA VAL A 145 17.75 -15.86 -9.92
C VAL A 145 17.33 -17.30 -9.70
N LYS A 146 17.91 -17.94 -8.70
CA LYS A 146 17.52 -19.28 -8.26
C LYS A 146 16.34 -19.20 -7.30
N HIS A 147 15.43 -20.15 -7.40
CA HIS A 147 14.27 -20.29 -6.53
C HIS A 147 14.00 -21.78 -6.24
N GLU A 148 13.03 -22.08 -5.34
CA GLU A 148 12.75 -23.44 -4.85
C GLU A 148 12.56 -24.48 -5.98
N ASN A 149 11.96 -24.08 -7.11
CA ASN A 149 11.55 -25.00 -8.17
C ASN A 149 12.30 -24.81 -9.50
N GLY A 150 13.41 -24.05 -9.50
CA GLY A 150 14.19 -23.77 -10.71
C GLY A 150 14.90 -22.43 -10.68
N SER A 151 14.96 -21.78 -11.82
CA SER A 151 15.52 -20.43 -11.94
C SER A 151 14.83 -19.63 -13.03
N PHE A 152 14.95 -18.31 -12.95
CA PHE A 152 14.59 -17.42 -14.05
C PHE A 152 15.73 -16.43 -14.33
N ARG A 153 15.80 -15.95 -15.57
CA ARG A 153 16.69 -14.87 -15.98
C ARG A 153 15.88 -13.59 -16.09
N MET A 154 16.40 -12.51 -15.55
CA MET A 154 15.86 -11.17 -15.73
C MET A 154 16.27 -10.64 -17.11
N GLU A 155 15.33 -10.10 -17.85
CA GLU A 155 15.55 -9.53 -19.18
C GLU A 155 14.94 -8.12 -19.23
N VAL A 156 15.80 -7.13 -19.48
CA VAL A 156 15.32 -5.74 -19.62
C VAL A 156 14.63 -5.60 -20.97
N VAL A 157 13.34 -5.34 -20.91
CA VAL A 157 12.47 -5.13 -22.09
C VAL A 157 12.49 -3.66 -22.53
N ALA A 158 12.51 -2.73 -21.60
CA ALA A 158 12.67 -1.31 -21.88
C ALA A 158 13.31 -0.63 -20.67
N GLY A 159 14.28 0.23 -20.91
CA GLY A 159 14.97 1.03 -19.91
C GLY A 159 14.84 2.53 -20.21
N GLY A 160 15.54 3.35 -19.42
CA GLY A 160 15.55 4.81 -19.60
C GLY A 160 14.22 5.50 -19.27
N MET A 161 13.41 4.88 -18.41
CA MET A 161 12.14 5.43 -17.94
C MET A 161 12.31 6.18 -16.63
N ASP A 162 11.53 7.26 -16.46
CA ASP A 162 11.41 7.94 -15.17
C ASP A 162 10.30 7.25 -14.36
N VAL A 163 10.68 6.42 -13.41
CA VAL A 163 9.80 5.73 -12.46
C VAL A 163 8.52 5.17 -13.13
N PRO A 164 8.60 4.04 -13.85
CA PRO A 164 7.41 3.38 -14.38
C PRO A 164 6.51 2.94 -13.22
N TRP A 165 5.22 3.31 -13.27
CA TRP A 165 4.31 3.12 -12.13
C TRP A 165 3.40 1.91 -12.27
N GLY A 166 2.77 1.75 -13.42
CA GLY A 166 1.89 0.65 -13.76
C GLY A 166 2.14 0.13 -15.18
N ILE A 167 1.58 -1.01 -15.53
CA ILE A 167 1.70 -1.58 -16.86
C ILE A 167 0.40 -2.26 -17.28
N ALA A 168 -0.06 -1.99 -18.50
CA ALA A 168 -1.18 -2.68 -19.11
C ALA A 168 -0.79 -3.21 -20.51
N PHE A 169 -1.17 -4.44 -20.82
CA PHE A 169 -0.85 -5.08 -22.10
C PHE A 169 -1.99 -4.93 -23.09
N LEU A 170 -1.69 -4.54 -24.31
CA LEU A 170 -2.65 -4.39 -25.40
C LEU A 170 -3.11 -5.76 -25.94
N PRO A 171 -4.31 -5.83 -26.54
CA PRO A 171 -4.83 -7.08 -27.12
C PRO A 171 -3.99 -7.66 -28.28
N ASP A 172 -3.12 -6.86 -28.87
CA ASP A 172 -2.17 -7.31 -29.90
C ASP A 172 -1.13 -8.31 -29.39
N ARG A 173 -1.04 -8.48 -28.05
CA ARG A 173 -0.11 -9.38 -27.36
C ARG A 173 1.38 -9.07 -27.55
N LYS A 174 1.70 -7.90 -28.06
CA LYS A 174 3.06 -7.45 -28.37
C LYS A 174 3.40 -6.11 -27.73
N THR A 175 2.38 -5.36 -27.37
CA THR A 175 2.55 -4.00 -26.87
C THR A 175 2.04 -3.88 -25.43
N ALA A 176 2.79 -3.19 -24.60
CA ALA A 176 2.33 -2.70 -23.31
C ALA A 176 2.27 -1.17 -23.33
N ILE A 177 1.47 -0.58 -22.44
CA ILE A 177 1.45 0.86 -22.17
C ILE A 177 1.88 1.07 -20.72
N VAL A 178 2.79 2.03 -20.52
CA VAL A 178 3.44 2.28 -19.21
C VAL A 178 3.43 3.78 -18.92
N PRO A 179 2.78 4.24 -17.86
CA PRO A 179 2.91 5.58 -17.34
C PRO A 179 4.19 5.70 -16.50
N GLU A 180 4.89 6.79 -16.68
CA GLU A 180 6.02 7.21 -15.88
C GLU A 180 5.56 8.29 -14.91
N ARG A 181 5.99 8.22 -13.66
CA ARG A 181 5.60 9.18 -12.62
C ARG A 181 5.76 10.64 -13.06
N GLY A 182 6.82 10.94 -13.81
CA GLY A 182 7.14 12.28 -14.32
C GLY A 182 6.17 12.85 -15.36
N GLY A 183 5.09 12.13 -15.70
CA GLY A 183 4.04 12.59 -16.61
C GLY A 183 4.08 11.98 -18.00
N LYS A 184 5.15 11.29 -18.39
CA LYS A 184 5.24 10.61 -19.67
C LYS A 184 4.41 9.32 -19.65
N ILE A 185 3.91 8.94 -20.82
CA ILE A 185 3.30 7.63 -21.05
C ILE A 185 3.90 7.09 -22.34
N ARG A 186 4.33 5.83 -22.36
CA ARG A 186 4.96 5.20 -23.52
C ARG A 186 4.32 3.87 -23.87
N PHE A 187 4.38 3.52 -25.14
CA PHE A 187 4.23 2.14 -25.55
C PHE A 187 5.56 1.40 -25.44
N VAL A 188 5.49 0.14 -25.05
CA VAL A 188 6.64 -0.76 -24.97
C VAL A 188 6.35 -1.97 -25.85
N ASP A 189 7.17 -2.19 -26.88
CA ASP A 189 7.15 -3.40 -27.69
C ASP A 189 7.90 -4.50 -26.93
N ILE A 190 7.15 -5.47 -26.40
CA ILE A 190 7.71 -6.56 -25.58
C ILE A 190 8.37 -7.68 -26.40
N VAL A 191 8.27 -7.61 -27.71
CA VAL A 191 8.92 -8.55 -28.65
C VAL A 191 10.27 -7.99 -29.11
N LYS A 192 10.29 -6.69 -29.45
CA LYS A 192 11.50 -6.00 -29.90
C LYS A 192 12.34 -5.45 -28.75
N ASN A 193 11.80 -5.46 -27.52
CA ASN A 193 12.43 -4.89 -26.35
C ASN A 193 12.76 -3.39 -26.54
N THR A 194 11.78 -2.60 -26.93
CA THR A 194 11.92 -1.16 -27.17
C THR A 194 10.78 -0.35 -26.58
N ALA A 195 11.04 0.88 -26.16
CA ALA A 195 10.01 1.86 -25.80
C ALA A 195 9.83 2.89 -26.92
N SER A 196 8.59 3.34 -27.11
CA SER A 196 8.27 4.43 -28.03
C SER A 196 8.72 5.80 -27.49
N GLU A 197 8.66 6.83 -28.34
CA GLU A 197 8.58 8.20 -27.85
C GLU A 197 7.34 8.37 -26.97
N PRO A 198 7.36 9.35 -26.03
CA PRO A 198 6.20 9.63 -25.20
C PRO A 198 4.97 9.98 -26.01
N ILE A 199 3.81 9.48 -25.58
CA ILE A 199 2.50 9.89 -26.12
C ILE A 199 2.33 11.38 -25.82
N ARG A 200 1.95 12.14 -26.86
CA ARG A 200 1.73 13.59 -26.75
C ARG A 200 0.35 13.88 -26.17
N ASN A 201 0.16 15.11 -25.69
CA ASN A 201 -1.12 15.66 -25.19
C ASN A 201 -1.74 14.86 -24.02
N THR A 202 -0.90 14.13 -23.26
CA THR A 202 -1.33 13.46 -22.03
C THR A 202 -1.74 14.47 -20.97
N PRO A 203 -2.59 14.11 -19.98
CA PRO A 203 -2.96 14.98 -18.89
C PRO A 203 -1.73 15.60 -18.21
N LYS A 204 -1.82 16.87 -17.83
CA LYS A 204 -0.78 17.54 -17.04
C LYS A 204 -0.84 17.02 -15.62
N VAL A 205 0.28 16.54 -15.12
CA VAL A 205 0.36 15.96 -13.78
C VAL A 205 1.19 16.83 -12.84
N PHE A 206 0.84 16.83 -11.58
CA PHE A 206 1.68 17.38 -10.53
C PHE A 206 2.68 16.30 -10.08
N VAL A 207 3.97 16.64 -10.05
CA VAL A 207 5.04 15.69 -9.72
C VAL A 207 5.79 16.18 -8.49
N ARG A 208 5.63 15.46 -7.38
CA ARG A 208 6.39 15.67 -6.14
C ARG A 208 6.22 14.47 -5.21
N GLN A 209 7.28 13.93 -4.64
CA GLN A 209 7.25 12.74 -3.78
C GLN A 209 6.54 11.57 -4.48
N ASP A 210 5.40 11.08 -3.95
CA ASP A 210 4.63 10.01 -4.57
C ASP A 210 3.66 10.49 -5.66
N ALA A 211 3.51 11.83 -5.80
CA ALA A 211 2.64 12.41 -6.83
C ALA A 211 3.23 12.30 -8.23
N GLY A 212 2.36 12.10 -9.20
CA GLY A 212 2.69 11.99 -10.61
C GLY A 212 1.63 11.22 -11.38
N ASN A 213 2.00 10.61 -12.52
CA ASN A 213 1.21 9.51 -13.07
C ASN A 213 1.27 8.33 -12.11
N LEU A 214 0.14 7.64 -11.97
CA LEU A 214 -0.04 6.49 -11.11
C LEU A 214 -0.37 5.25 -11.97
N ASP A 215 -1.46 4.53 -11.69
CA ASP A 215 -1.80 3.32 -12.41
C ASP A 215 -2.50 3.57 -13.74
N ILE A 216 -2.43 2.58 -14.62
CA ILE A 216 -3.05 2.57 -15.95
C ILE A 216 -3.71 1.22 -16.22
N ILE A 217 -4.89 1.22 -16.83
CA ILE A 217 -5.57 0.00 -17.22
C ILE A 217 -6.36 0.22 -18.52
N LEU A 218 -6.46 -0.82 -19.33
CA LEU A 218 -7.31 -0.80 -20.53
C LEU A 218 -8.75 -1.17 -20.17
N HIS A 219 -9.70 -0.61 -20.89
CA HIS A 219 -11.08 -1.08 -20.81
C HIS A 219 -11.16 -2.55 -21.26
N PRO A 220 -12.01 -3.41 -20.66
CA PRO A 220 -12.15 -4.80 -21.08
C PRO A 220 -12.48 -5.01 -22.57
N ASP A 221 -13.18 -4.05 -23.18
CA ASP A 221 -13.46 -4.02 -24.63
C ASP A 221 -12.54 -3.06 -25.40
N TYR A 222 -11.29 -2.89 -24.95
CA TYR A 222 -10.34 -1.96 -25.58
C TYR A 222 -10.23 -2.15 -27.10
N ALA A 223 -10.21 -3.40 -27.57
CA ALA A 223 -10.16 -3.69 -29.01
C ALA A 223 -11.32 -3.09 -29.82
N LYS A 224 -12.45 -2.77 -29.17
CA LYS A 224 -13.62 -2.15 -29.79
C LYS A 224 -13.69 -0.65 -29.59
N ASN A 225 -13.28 -0.18 -28.38
CA ASN A 225 -13.53 1.20 -27.97
C ASN A 225 -12.27 2.03 -27.74
N GLY A 226 -11.09 1.41 -27.62
CA GLY A 226 -9.80 2.08 -27.45
C GLY A 226 -9.62 2.79 -26.11
N TRP A 227 -10.51 2.62 -25.13
CA TRP A 227 -10.42 3.33 -23.87
C TRP A 227 -9.28 2.84 -22.98
N ILE A 228 -8.50 3.79 -22.50
CA ILE A 228 -7.42 3.65 -21.53
C ILE A 228 -7.78 4.49 -20.31
N TYR A 229 -7.69 3.93 -19.12
CA TYR A 229 -7.92 4.64 -17.86
C TYR A 229 -6.57 4.95 -17.21
N LEU A 230 -6.41 6.17 -16.76
CA LEU A 230 -5.21 6.70 -16.12
C LEU A 230 -5.57 7.36 -14.80
N GLY A 231 -4.89 6.96 -13.74
CA GLY A 231 -4.87 7.68 -12.48
C GLY A 231 -3.64 8.59 -12.41
N TYR A 232 -3.81 9.81 -11.98
CA TYR A 232 -2.71 10.76 -11.81
C TYR A 232 -3.01 11.77 -10.70
N VAL A 233 -2.01 12.52 -10.30
CA VAL A 233 -2.15 13.55 -9.28
C VAL A 233 -2.27 14.92 -9.93
N ASP A 234 -3.24 15.68 -9.44
CA ASP A 234 -3.55 17.03 -9.89
C ASP A 234 -3.48 18.02 -8.72
N VAL A 235 -3.25 19.29 -9.04
CA VAL A 235 -3.35 20.42 -8.13
C VAL A 235 -4.79 20.91 -8.12
N ARG A 236 -5.27 21.34 -6.95
CA ARG A 236 -6.62 21.92 -6.83
C ARG A 236 -6.85 22.99 -7.90
N PRO A 237 -7.98 22.93 -8.63
CA PRO A 237 -8.34 23.92 -9.64
C PRO A 237 -8.24 25.36 -9.09
N GLY A 238 -7.66 26.26 -9.87
CA GLY A 238 -7.43 27.66 -9.50
C GLY A 238 -6.19 27.93 -8.63
N VAL A 239 -5.45 26.88 -8.21
CA VAL A 239 -4.18 27.04 -7.50
C VAL A 239 -3.03 26.93 -8.50
N ILE A 240 -2.17 27.96 -8.54
CA ILE A 240 -0.93 27.93 -9.32
C ILE A 240 0.18 27.42 -8.39
N PRO A 241 0.74 26.22 -8.64
CA PRO A 241 1.83 25.72 -7.82
C PRO A 241 3.06 26.61 -7.98
N ALA A 242 3.77 26.88 -6.88
CA ALA A 242 5.09 27.46 -6.97
C ALA A 242 6.00 26.59 -7.85
N PRO A 243 7.00 27.17 -8.56
CA PRO A 243 7.92 26.38 -9.37
C PRO A 243 8.48 25.22 -8.57
N ASN A 244 8.50 24.04 -9.18
CA ASN A 244 8.93 22.79 -8.55
C ASN A 244 10.29 22.95 -7.87
N SER A 245 10.30 23.11 -6.56
CA SER A 245 11.46 22.79 -5.75
C SER A 245 11.13 21.55 -4.94
N ASN A 246 11.81 20.45 -5.22
CA ASN A 246 11.79 19.24 -4.37
C ASN A 246 12.42 19.51 -3.00
N VAL A 247 12.73 20.76 -2.68
CA VAL A 247 13.42 21.18 -1.47
C VAL A 247 12.43 21.94 -0.57
N ALA A 248 12.21 21.45 0.63
CA ALA A 248 11.58 22.25 1.68
C ALA A 248 12.34 23.61 1.82
N PRO A 249 11.65 24.75 2.02
CA PRO A 249 10.43 24.87 2.81
C PRO A 249 9.17 25.28 2.02
N ASN A 250 9.11 25.13 0.69
CA ASN A 250 7.89 25.51 -0.03
C ASN A 250 6.74 24.58 0.33
N PRO A 251 5.64 25.11 0.90
CA PRO A 251 4.46 24.28 1.16
C PRO A 251 3.97 23.68 -0.15
N ALA A 252 3.63 22.39 -0.12
CA ALA A 252 3.02 21.76 -1.26
C ALA A 252 1.66 22.40 -1.55
N PRO A 253 1.26 22.53 -2.82
CA PRO A 253 -0.11 22.92 -3.13
C PRO A 253 -1.06 21.81 -2.68
N PRO A 254 -2.34 22.12 -2.43
CA PRO A 254 -3.36 21.10 -2.24
C PRO A 254 -3.49 20.24 -3.50
N THR A 255 -3.39 18.92 -3.33
CA THR A 255 -3.38 17.95 -4.43
C THR A 255 -4.34 16.80 -4.16
N MET A 256 -4.81 16.13 -5.21
CA MET A 256 -5.64 14.95 -5.12
C MET A 256 -5.44 14.04 -6.34
N THR A 257 -5.82 12.78 -6.19
CA THR A 257 -5.90 11.82 -7.28
C THR A 257 -7.07 12.14 -8.19
N VAL A 258 -6.83 12.10 -9.49
CA VAL A 258 -7.82 12.24 -10.56
C VAL A 258 -7.78 10.99 -11.42
N ILE A 259 -8.92 10.55 -11.90
CA ILE A 259 -9.05 9.44 -12.83
C ILE A 259 -9.67 9.96 -14.12
N VAL A 260 -9.01 9.70 -15.22
CA VAL A 260 -9.54 9.98 -16.57
C VAL A 260 -9.52 8.73 -17.41
N ARG A 261 -10.29 8.74 -18.51
CA ARG A 261 -10.09 7.83 -19.63
C ARG A 261 -9.85 8.62 -20.90
N GLY A 262 -9.06 8.06 -21.80
CA GLY A 262 -8.78 8.63 -23.11
C GLY A 262 -8.45 7.54 -24.12
N ARG A 263 -8.13 7.94 -25.34
CA ARG A 263 -7.66 7.09 -26.41
C ARG A 263 -6.31 7.58 -26.90
N VAL A 264 -5.59 6.72 -27.60
CA VAL A 264 -4.38 7.14 -28.30
C VAL A 264 -4.61 7.00 -29.80
N LYS A 265 -4.45 8.12 -30.52
CA LYS A 265 -4.52 8.17 -31.97
C LYS A 265 -3.31 8.95 -32.51
N ASP A 266 -2.61 8.40 -33.47
CA ASP A 266 -1.42 9.03 -34.11
C ASP A 266 -0.36 9.50 -33.09
N GLY A 267 -0.18 8.73 -31.99
CA GLY A 267 0.76 9.04 -30.90
C GLY A 267 0.30 10.18 -29.97
N GLU A 268 -0.97 10.55 -30.00
CA GLU A 268 -1.55 11.58 -29.14
C GLU A 268 -2.68 11.04 -28.28
N TRP A 269 -2.75 11.52 -27.03
CA TRP A 269 -3.88 11.28 -26.14
C TRP A 269 -5.05 12.17 -26.56
N VAL A 270 -6.17 11.54 -26.90
CA VAL A 270 -7.40 12.19 -27.38
C VAL A 270 -8.63 11.73 -26.60
N ASP A 271 -9.75 12.40 -26.80
CA ASP A 271 -11.06 12.05 -26.21
C ASP A 271 -11.02 11.98 -24.66
N ASN A 272 -10.24 12.84 -24.04
CA ASN A 272 -10.08 12.84 -22.59
C ASN A 272 -11.41 13.05 -21.87
N GLN A 273 -11.80 12.10 -21.01
CA GLN A 273 -13.00 12.13 -20.19
C GLN A 273 -12.65 11.92 -18.73
N GLU A 274 -13.21 12.75 -17.87
CA GLU A 274 -13.04 12.60 -16.44
C GLU A 274 -13.97 11.50 -15.91
N ILE A 275 -13.39 10.57 -15.16
CA ILE A 275 -14.08 9.45 -14.49
C ILE A 275 -14.28 9.76 -13.02
N TYR A 276 -13.29 10.39 -12.41
CA TYR A 276 -13.36 10.83 -11.04
C TYR A 276 -12.47 12.06 -10.81
N ARG A 277 -13.03 13.03 -10.11
CA ARG A 277 -12.34 14.17 -9.52
C ARG A 277 -12.98 14.49 -8.16
N ALA A 278 -12.17 14.66 -7.14
CA ALA A 278 -12.66 15.07 -5.84
C ALA A 278 -13.20 16.51 -5.87
N PRO A 279 -14.18 16.84 -5.03
CA PRO A 279 -14.54 18.23 -4.75
C PRO A 279 -13.33 19.05 -4.28
N ASN A 280 -13.35 20.37 -4.51
CA ASN A 280 -12.20 21.23 -4.22
C ASN A 280 -11.78 21.26 -2.75
N ASP A 281 -12.69 21.05 -1.83
CA ASP A 281 -12.44 20.99 -0.38
C ASP A 281 -11.81 19.66 0.07
N GLU A 282 -11.79 18.65 -0.79
CA GLU A 282 -11.14 17.36 -0.57
C GLU A 282 -9.64 17.39 -0.93
N TYR A 283 -9.15 18.43 -1.64
CA TYR A 283 -7.75 18.56 -1.98
C TYR A 283 -6.91 18.93 -0.76
N THR A 284 -5.83 18.19 -0.53
CA THR A 284 -4.99 18.27 0.66
C THR A 284 -3.51 18.48 0.33
N GLN A 285 -2.73 18.99 1.29
CA GLN A 285 -1.32 19.33 1.09
C GLN A 285 -0.32 18.17 1.17
N PRO A 286 -0.53 17.07 1.93
CA PRO A 286 0.39 15.94 1.90
C PRO A 286 0.58 15.40 0.47
N ASN A 287 1.84 15.05 0.10
CA ASN A 287 2.18 14.60 -1.26
C ASN A 287 2.41 13.09 -1.35
N ASP A 288 1.72 12.33 -0.54
CA ASP A 288 1.78 10.87 -0.45
C ASP A 288 0.40 10.27 -0.14
N HIS A 289 0.31 8.94 -0.06
CA HIS A 289 -0.91 8.17 0.11
C HIS A 289 -1.99 8.47 -0.95
N TYR A 290 -1.58 8.52 -2.21
CA TYR A 290 -2.51 8.73 -3.32
C TYR A 290 -3.25 7.46 -3.75
N GLY A 291 -2.85 6.26 -3.30
CA GLY A 291 -3.24 5.03 -3.97
C GLY A 291 -2.53 5.03 -5.33
N ILE A 292 -3.03 4.70 -6.35
CA ILE A 292 -4.20 4.13 -6.96
C ILE A 292 -3.83 2.77 -7.53
N ARG A 293 -4.76 1.83 -7.52
CA ARG A 293 -4.65 0.59 -8.29
C ARG A 293 -6.00 0.33 -8.94
N PHE A 294 -5.97 -0.02 -10.22
CA PHE A 294 -7.15 -0.33 -11.01
C PHE A 294 -7.34 -1.84 -11.18
N LEU A 295 -8.60 -2.28 -11.15
CA LEU A 295 -8.94 -3.66 -11.46
C LEU A 295 -10.37 -3.76 -12.00
N TRP A 296 -10.57 -4.47 -13.11
CA TRP A 296 -11.91 -4.78 -13.63
C TRP A 296 -12.45 -6.07 -13.04
N ASP A 297 -13.74 -6.13 -12.78
CA ASP A 297 -14.44 -7.38 -12.56
C ASP A 297 -15.02 -7.97 -13.87
N LYS A 298 -15.55 -9.19 -13.77
CA LYS A 298 -16.16 -9.90 -14.91
C LYS A 298 -17.39 -9.18 -15.49
N GLN A 299 -18.01 -8.27 -14.72
CA GLN A 299 -19.15 -7.45 -15.14
C GLN A 299 -18.72 -6.06 -15.66
N LYS A 300 -17.42 -5.87 -15.90
CA LYS A 300 -16.82 -4.62 -16.38
C LYS A 300 -17.09 -3.43 -15.46
N ARG A 301 -17.07 -3.66 -14.15
CA ARG A 301 -17.08 -2.59 -13.14
C ARG A 301 -15.65 -2.34 -12.71
N LEU A 302 -15.28 -1.08 -12.63
CA LEU A 302 -13.93 -0.66 -12.27
C LEU A 302 -13.81 -0.54 -10.75
N TYR A 303 -12.89 -1.30 -10.18
CA TYR A 303 -12.40 -1.07 -8.83
C TYR A 303 -11.19 -0.16 -8.87
N TRP A 304 -11.12 0.77 -7.93
CA TRP A 304 -9.97 1.62 -7.75
C TRP A 304 -9.76 1.97 -6.29
N THR A 305 -8.51 2.24 -5.92
CA THR A 305 -8.11 2.48 -4.54
C THR A 305 -7.73 3.94 -4.33
N LEU A 306 -7.91 4.46 -3.11
CA LEU A 306 -7.40 5.76 -2.70
C LEU A 306 -6.92 5.69 -1.25
N GLY A 307 -5.73 6.21 -0.99
CA GLY A 307 -5.17 6.30 0.34
C GLY A 307 -5.86 7.34 1.22
N ASP A 308 -5.54 7.32 2.50
CA ASP A 308 -6.14 8.19 3.52
C ASP A 308 -5.67 9.64 3.46
N ARG A 309 -4.66 9.95 2.65
CA ARG A 309 -4.06 11.29 2.53
C ARG A 309 -3.66 11.88 3.89
N HIS A 310 -3.26 11.03 4.87
CA HIS A 310 -2.98 11.35 6.28
C HIS A 310 -4.17 11.85 7.10
N PHE A 311 -5.40 11.68 6.62
CA PHE A 311 -6.61 11.95 7.37
C PHE A 311 -7.22 10.65 7.89
N TYR A 312 -6.67 10.12 8.98
CA TYR A 312 -7.02 8.79 9.53
C TYR A 312 -8.52 8.64 9.82
N ALA A 313 -9.16 9.70 10.31
CA ALA A 313 -10.60 9.70 10.56
C ALA A 313 -11.41 9.51 9.26
N ASP A 314 -10.93 10.05 8.15
CA ASP A 314 -11.60 9.93 6.86
C ASP A 314 -11.67 8.47 6.38
N ALA A 315 -10.68 7.65 6.74
CA ALA A 315 -10.70 6.22 6.40
C ALA A 315 -11.92 5.50 7.00
N GLN A 316 -12.41 5.96 8.16
CA GLN A 316 -13.58 5.42 8.85
C GLN A 316 -14.90 6.13 8.47
N ASP A 317 -14.85 7.29 7.83
CA ASP A 317 -16.02 8.08 7.43
C ASP A 317 -16.48 7.69 6.03
N LEU A 318 -17.66 7.09 5.91
CA LEU A 318 -18.23 6.67 4.63
C LEU A 318 -18.63 7.84 3.71
N SER A 319 -18.71 9.07 4.23
CA SER A 319 -18.97 10.27 3.42
C SER A 319 -17.72 10.77 2.69
N LYS A 320 -16.53 10.25 3.03
CA LYS A 320 -15.23 10.64 2.49
C LYS A 320 -14.73 9.65 1.45
N VAL A 321 -14.00 10.16 0.46
CA VAL A 321 -13.44 9.33 -0.61
C VAL A 321 -12.16 8.63 -0.19
N THR A 322 -11.41 9.21 0.73
CA THR A 322 -10.07 8.77 1.14
C THR A 322 -10.09 7.53 2.04
N GLY A 323 -9.06 6.69 1.96
CA GLY A 323 -8.95 5.45 2.75
C GLY A 323 -9.96 4.37 2.35
N LYS A 324 -10.21 4.21 1.04
CA LYS A 324 -11.28 3.36 0.50
C LYS A 324 -10.83 2.55 -0.72
N ILE A 325 -11.53 1.45 -0.94
CA ILE A 325 -11.65 0.83 -2.26
C ILE A 325 -13.02 1.21 -2.81
N HIS A 326 -13.06 1.72 -4.03
CA HIS A 326 -14.26 2.13 -4.73
C HIS A 326 -14.61 1.16 -5.85
N ARG A 327 -15.89 1.10 -6.22
CA ARG A 327 -16.37 0.35 -7.38
C ARG A 327 -17.36 1.19 -8.17
N VAL A 328 -17.04 1.40 -9.45
CA VAL A 328 -17.84 2.24 -10.35
C VAL A 328 -18.11 1.50 -11.68
N LEU A 329 -19.02 2.05 -12.47
CA LEU A 329 -19.20 1.69 -13.87
C LEU A 329 -18.04 2.26 -14.72
N ASP A 330 -17.98 1.91 -15.97
CA ASP A 330 -16.95 2.37 -16.91
C ASP A 330 -16.97 3.89 -17.17
N ASP A 331 -18.11 4.55 -16.91
CA ASP A 331 -18.28 6.00 -17.00
C ASP A 331 -18.06 6.74 -15.65
N GLY A 332 -17.61 6.04 -14.62
CA GLY A 332 -17.35 6.60 -13.29
C GLY A 332 -18.55 6.67 -12.36
N LYS A 333 -19.77 6.38 -12.83
CA LYS A 333 -20.93 6.34 -11.94
C LYS A 333 -20.82 5.22 -10.93
N PRO A 334 -21.28 5.43 -9.68
CA PRO A 334 -21.31 4.37 -8.68
C PRO A 334 -22.01 3.12 -9.21
N ALA A 335 -21.37 1.95 -9.08
CA ALA A 335 -21.95 0.71 -9.56
C ALA A 335 -23.15 0.28 -8.69
N PRO A 336 -24.31 -0.07 -9.27
CA PRO A 336 -25.43 -0.63 -8.52
C PRO A 336 -25.00 -1.85 -7.71
N GLY A 337 -25.56 -2.00 -6.50
CA GLY A 337 -25.23 -3.11 -5.61
C GLY A 337 -23.93 -2.90 -4.82
N ASN A 338 -23.35 -1.69 -4.80
CA ASN A 338 -22.34 -1.34 -3.81
C ASN A 338 -22.93 -1.41 -2.39
N PRO A 339 -22.13 -1.77 -1.37
CA PRO A 339 -22.66 -2.03 -0.03
C PRO A 339 -23.38 -0.83 0.58
N PHE A 340 -22.90 0.38 0.32
CA PHE A 340 -23.42 1.62 0.89
C PHE A 340 -24.23 2.46 -0.11
N TYR A 341 -24.67 1.87 -1.23
CA TYR A 341 -25.33 2.58 -2.32
C TYR A 341 -26.60 3.33 -1.87
N ASN A 342 -27.35 2.76 -0.91
CA ASN A 342 -28.58 3.32 -0.37
C ASN A 342 -28.41 3.87 1.07
N THR A 343 -27.20 3.95 1.59
CA THR A 343 -26.93 4.48 2.93
C THR A 343 -26.91 6.01 2.88
N PRO A 344 -27.79 6.70 3.63
CA PRO A 344 -27.79 8.16 3.67
C PRO A 344 -26.43 8.72 4.08
N GLY A 345 -25.95 9.74 3.36
CA GLY A 345 -24.68 10.40 3.63
C GLY A 345 -23.43 9.63 3.19
N ALA A 346 -23.52 8.35 2.85
CA ALA A 346 -22.37 7.58 2.39
C ALA A 346 -22.11 7.80 0.89
N MET A 347 -20.82 7.75 0.51
CA MET A 347 -20.42 7.70 -0.89
C MET A 347 -20.86 6.38 -1.53
N LYS A 348 -21.71 6.47 -2.56
CA LYS A 348 -22.31 5.30 -3.24
C LYS A 348 -21.29 4.41 -3.94
N SER A 349 -20.07 4.91 -4.18
CA SER A 349 -18.99 4.15 -4.84
C SER A 349 -18.17 3.27 -3.90
N VAL A 350 -18.28 3.44 -2.59
CA VAL A 350 -17.47 2.70 -1.60
C VAL A 350 -17.78 1.21 -1.67
N TRP A 351 -16.73 0.40 -1.82
CA TRP A 351 -16.77 -1.06 -1.74
C TRP A 351 -16.29 -1.60 -0.38
N SER A 352 -15.18 -1.07 0.13
CA SER A 352 -14.65 -1.31 1.48
C SER A 352 -13.98 -0.05 2.01
N TYR A 353 -13.73 0.02 3.31
CA TYR A 353 -13.22 1.21 3.97
C TYR A 353 -12.26 0.87 5.12
N GLY A 354 -11.67 1.88 5.72
CA GLY A 354 -10.67 1.68 6.76
C GLY A 354 -9.31 1.25 6.20
N HIS A 355 -8.94 1.74 5.03
CA HIS A 355 -7.65 1.51 4.37
C HIS A 355 -6.69 2.68 4.60
N ARG A 356 -5.38 2.39 4.69
CA ARG A 356 -4.35 3.43 4.79
C ARG A 356 -3.88 3.92 3.43
N ASN A 357 -3.21 3.08 2.66
CA ASN A 357 -2.73 3.39 1.32
C ASN A 357 -2.65 2.11 0.47
N PRO A 358 -3.77 1.65 -0.07
CA PRO A 358 -3.83 0.45 -0.88
C PRO A 358 -3.24 0.69 -2.27
N GLU A 359 -2.20 -0.08 -2.64
CA GLU A 359 -1.48 0.02 -3.92
C GLU A 359 -1.45 -1.29 -4.72
N GLY A 360 -2.05 -2.36 -4.23
CA GLY A 360 -2.14 -3.63 -4.94
C GLY A 360 -3.57 -4.17 -4.98
N LEU A 361 -4.04 -4.63 -6.15
CA LEU A 361 -5.32 -5.34 -6.31
C LEU A 361 -5.16 -6.51 -7.29
N ALA A 362 -5.69 -7.67 -6.94
CA ALA A 362 -5.75 -8.83 -7.83
C ALA A 362 -6.90 -9.77 -7.49
N TRP A 363 -7.53 -10.36 -8.52
CA TRP A 363 -8.48 -11.45 -8.34
C TRP A 363 -7.73 -12.77 -8.20
N ASN A 364 -8.03 -13.54 -7.16
CA ASN A 364 -7.58 -14.91 -7.06
C ASN A 364 -8.29 -15.74 -8.16
N PRO A 365 -7.56 -16.37 -9.08
CA PRO A 365 -8.18 -17.10 -10.19
C PRO A 365 -8.88 -18.38 -9.79
N VAL A 366 -8.65 -18.88 -8.56
CA VAL A 366 -9.21 -20.15 -8.06
C VAL A 366 -10.61 -19.95 -7.49
N ASP A 367 -10.78 -18.95 -6.63
CA ASP A 367 -12.02 -18.70 -5.88
C ASP A 367 -12.70 -17.37 -6.24
N GLY A 368 -12.02 -16.49 -6.96
CA GLY A 368 -12.54 -15.19 -7.38
C GLY A 368 -12.55 -14.15 -6.25
N HIS A 369 -11.87 -14.39 -5.15
CA HIS A 369 -11.74 -13.40 -4.08
C HIS A 369 -10.80 -12.27 -4.48
N LEU A 370 -11.14 -11.06 -4.03
CA LEU A 370 -10.32 -9.87 -4.25
C LEU A 370 -9.23 -9.81 -3.18
N TRP A 371 -7.98 -9.77 -3.62
CA TRP A 371 -6.81 -9.57 -2.77
C TRP A 371 -6.28 -8.17 -2.95
N GLU A 372 -5.73 -7.65 -1.87
CA GLU A 372 -5.22 -6.30 -1.79
C GLU A 372 -3.94 -6.25 -0.96
N THR A 373 -3.07 -5.27 -1.23
CA THR A 373 -1.94 -4.92 -0.38
C THR A 373 -1.92 -3.43 -0.11
N GLU A 374 -1.63 -3.05 1.15
CA GLU A 374 -1.53 -1.66 1.55
C GLU A 374 -0.30 -1.37 2.43
N HIS A 375 0.14 -0.11 2.37
CA HIS A 375 1.22 0.38 3.20
C HIS A 375 0.76 0.56 4.64
N GLY A 376 1.46 -0.05 5.58
CA GLY A 376 1.38 0.30 6.98
C GLY A 376 2.12 1.62 7.28
N PRO A 377 2.04 2.10 8.53
CA PRO A 377 2.79 3.30 8.94
C PRO A 377 4.30 2.98 9.07
N THR A 378 4.76 2.80 10.28
CA THR A 378 6.12 2.33 10.51
C THR A 378 6.06 0.82 10.67
N GLY A 379 5.98 0.06 9.55
CA GLY A 379 5.68 -1.36 9.42
C GLY A 379 4.21 -1.67 9.36
N GLY A 380 3.90 -2.97 9.44
CA GLY A 380 2.53 -3.41 9.37
C GLY A 380 1.93 -3.22 7.98
N ASP A 381 2.75 -3.26 6.93
CA ASP A 381 2.22 -3.39 5.56
C ASP A 381 1.38 -4.65 5.46
N GLU A 382 0.20 -4.57 4.88
CA GLU A 382 -0.79 -5.64 4.97
C GLU A 382 -1.04 -6.34 3.64
N VAL A 383 -1.47 -7.60 3.75
CA VAL A 383 -2.05 -8.39 2.67
C VAL A 383 -3.45 -8.80 3.08
N ASN A 384 -4.44 -8.33 2.38
CA ASN A 384 -5.84 -8.45 2.73
C ASN A 384 -6.63 -9.26 1.71
N VAL A 385 -7.70 -9.92 2.16
CA VAL A 385 -8.79 -10.43 1.30
C VAL A 385 -9.98 -9.49 1.46
N ILE A 386 -10.36 -8.83 0.38
CA ILE A 386 -11.35 -7.76 0.43
C ILE A 386 -12.77 -8.29 0.34
N LYS A 387 -13.55 -8.00 1.37
CA LYS A 387 -14.97 -8.34 1.48
C LYS A 387 -15.84 -7.10 1.22
N ARG A 388 -16.99 -7.33 0.63
CA ARG A 388 -17.97 -6.29 0.36
C ARG A 388 -18.46 -5.63 1.65
N GLY A 389 -18.26 -4.31 1.79
CA GLY A 389 -18.75 -3.52 2.93
C GLY A 389 -17.91 -3.62 4.19
N ALA A 390 -16.81 -4.36 4.16
CA ALA A 390 -16.00 -4.58 5.34
C ALA A 390 -15.10 -3.38 5.69
N ASN A 391 -14.78 -3.26 6.99
CA ASN A 391 -13.87 -2.28 7.58
C ASN A 391 -12.52 -2.94 7.86
N TYR A 392 -11.44 -2.35 7.33
CA TYR A 392 -10.06 -2.84 7.51
C TYR A 392 -9.32 -2.11 8.64
N GLY A 393 -10.00 -1.21 9.33
CA GLY A 393 -9.64 -0.72 10.65
C GLY A 393 -8.64 0.43 10.69
N TRP A 394 -8.03 0.85 9.58
CA TRP A 394 -7.10 1.98 9.60
C TRP A 394 -7.75 3.23 10.24
N GLY A 395 -6.98 3.92 11.07
CA GLY A 395 -7.43 5.02 11.92
C GLY A 395 -7.92 4.57 13.30
N LYS A 396 -8.09 3.26 13.54
CA LYS A 396 -8.46 2.65 14.82
C LYS A 396 -7.49 1.55 15.25
N ILE A 397 -7.07 0.71 14.31
CA ILE A 397 -6.14 -0.39 14.54
C ILE A 397 -4.97 -0.31 13.56
N SER A 398 -3.81 -0.86 13.94
CA SER A 398 -2.63 -0.96 13.07
C SER A 398 -1.72 -2.10 13.51
N ARG A 399 -1.12 -2.80 12.54
CA ARG A 399 -0.04 -3.76 12.77
C ARG A 399 1.34 -3.10 12.80
N GLY A 400 1.43 -1.84 12.42
CA GLY A 400 2.63 -1.01 12.50
C GLY A 400 2.58 0.00 13.65
N LEU A 401 3.64 0.81 13.75
CA LEU A 401 3.74 1.86 14.77
C LEU A 401 3.17 3.17 14.24
N GLU A 402 2.04 3.58 14.77
CA GLU A 402 1.41 4.85 14.47
C GLU A 402 1.04 5.57 15.78
N PRO A 403 1.47 6.82 15.99
CA PRO A 403 1.09 7.58 17.17
C PRO A 403 -0.43 7.70 17.30
N GLY A 404 -0.96 7.41 18.48
CA GLY A 404 -2.39 7.47 18.75
C GLY A 404 -3.19 6.23 18.33
N ILE A 405 -2.59 5.26 17.64
CA ILE A 405 -3.20 3.97 17.33
C ILE A 405 -2.46 2.88 18.11
N ASN A 406 -3.08 2.35 19.16
CA ASN A 406 -2.48 1.36 20.05
C ASN A 406 -3.06 -0.03 19.89
N GLU A 407 -4.23 -0.14 19.23
CA GLU A 407 -4.92 -1.40 19.06
C GLU A 407 -4.46 -2.10 17.77
N VAL A 408 -4.32 -3.41 17.83
CA VAL A 408 -3.95 -4.24 16.67
C VAL A 408 -5.15 -4.97 16.07
N ALA A 409 -6.25 -5.07 16.82
CA ALA A 409 -7.49 -5.72 16.42
C ALA A 409 -8.68 -5.10 17.16
N MET A 410 -9.82 -5.02 16.52
CA MET A 410 -11.07 -4.55 17.11
C MET A 410 -12.25 -5.32 16.49
N GLU A 411 -13.29 -5.57 17.27
CA GLU A 411 -14.51 -6.23 16.80
C GLU A 411 -15.11 -5.46 15.60
N GLY A 412 -15.56 -6.20 14.59
CA GLY A 412 -16.13 -5.64 13.37
C GLY A 412 -15.10 -5.14 12.36
N MET A 413 -13.80 -5.30 12.63
CA MET A 413 -12.70 -4.94 11.73
C MET A 413 -11.97 -6.18 11.24
N GLU A 414 -11.77 -6.24 9.92
CA GLU A 414 -11.05 -7.34 9.27
C GLU A 414 -9.58 -7.33 9.65
N GLN A 415 -8.98 -8.51 9.70
CA GLN A 415 -7.58 -8.68 10.00
C GLN A 415 -6.84 -9.12 8.74
N PRO A 416 -5.60 -8.62 8.50
CA PRO A 416 -4.82 -9.02 7.36
C PRO A 416 -4.50 -10.52 7.40
N LYS A 417 -4.40 -11.11 6.21
CA LYS A 417 -3.94 -12.50 6.05
C LYS A 417 -2.45 -12.64 6.34
N MET A 418 -1.73 -11.56 6.17
CA MET A 418 -0.31 -11.43 6.47
C MET A 418 0.04 -9.95 6.62
N PHE A 419 1.07 -9.65 7.39
CA PHE A 419 1.67 -8.32 7.45
C PHE A 419 3.20 -8.40 7.41
N PHE A 420 3.83 -7.30 7.02
CA PHE A 420 5.29 -7.21 6.96
C PHE A 420 5.84 -6.29 8.03
N ASN A 421 6.81 -6.82 8.79
CA ASN A 421 7.68 -6.09 9.69
C ASN A 421 9.13 -6.56 9.48
N PRO A 422 10.03 -5.67 9.05
CA PRO A 422 9.83 -4.26 8.68
C PRO A 422 8.96 -4.08 7.43
N ALA A 423 8.47 -2.84 7.23
CA ALA A 423 7.74 -2.46 6.03
C ALA A 423 8.55 -2.74 4.76
N ILE A 424 7.88 -3.19 3.72
CA ILE A 424 8.44 -3.39 2.39
C ILE A 424 7.96 -2.34 1.38
N GLY A 425 6.93 -1.54 1.74
CA GLY A 425 6.24 -0.64 0.82
C GLY A 425 5.65 -1.43 -0.34
N PRO A 426 4.59 -2.25 -0.13
CA PRO A 426 4.04 -3.08 -1.19
C PRO A 426 3.45 -2.19 -2.30
N GLY A 427 3.72 -2.56 -3.53
CA GLY A 427 3.10 -1.97 -4.72
C GLY A 427 2.11 -2.94 -5.35
N GLY A 428 2.20 -3.11 -6.67
CA GLY A 428 1.34 -4.01 -7.40
C GLY A 428 1.46 -5.47 -7.00
N ILE A 429 0.36 -6.20 -7.16
CA ILE A 429 0.28 -7.64 -6.95
C ILE A 429 -0.36 -8.33 -8.16
N THR A 430 -0.09 -9.61 -8.32
CA THR A 430 -0.73 -10.43 -9.35
C THR A 430 -0.77 -11.91 -8.96
N PHE A 431 -1.81 -12.61 -9.41
CA PHE A 431 -1.80 -14.08 -9.42
C PHE A 431 -1.32 -14.58 -10.78
N LEU A 432 -0.41 -15.54 -10.78
CA LEU A 432 0.06 -16.16 -12.01
C LEU A 432 -0.91 -17.25 -12.45
N THR A 433 -1.37 -17.17 -13.69
CA THR A 433 -2.28 -18.18 -14.27
C THR A 433 -1.60 -19.11 -15.27
N SER A 434 -0.41 -18.74 -15.76
CA SER A 434 0.37 -19.53 -16.71
C SER A 434 1.08 -20.72 -16.04
N ASN A 435 1.55 -21.65 -16.88
CA ASN A 435 2.34 -22.82 -16.45
C ASN A 435 3.84 -22.68 -16.77
N HIS A 436 4.31 -21.48 -17.18
CA HIS A 436 5.72 -21.29 -17.57
C HIS A 436 6.70 -21.50 -16.43
N TYR A 437 6.26 -21.29 -15.19
CA TYR A 437 7.09 -21.50 -14.02
C TYR A 437 6.59 -22.73 -13.26
N LYS A 438 7.44 -23.73 -13.09
CA LYS A 438 7.09 -24.97 -12.40
C LYS A 438 6.60 -24.70 -10.96
N GLY A 439 5.38 -25.12 -10.65
CA GLY A 439 4.79 -25.00 -9.30
C GLY A 439 4.30 -23.60 -8.91
N TRP A 440 4.29 -22.62 -9.83
CA TRP A 440 3.92 -21.24 -9.52
C TRP A 440 2.48 -20.85 -9.92
N LYS A 441 1.80 -21.69 -10.70
CA LYS A 441 0.43 -21.43 -11.11
C LYS A 441 -0.47 -21.18 -9.88
N ASN A 442 -1.31 -20.17 -9.95
CA ASN A 442 -2.20 -19.69 -8.90
C ASN A 442 -1.50 -19.18 -7.63
N ASN A 443 -0.20 -18.93 -7.68
CA ASN A 443 0.48 -18.24 -6.59
C ASN A 443 0.32 -16.73 -6.73
N LEU A 444 0.32 -16.03 -5.61
CA LEU A 444 0.29 -14.58 -5.51
C LEU A 444 1.72 -14.04 -5.49
N PHE A 445 1.97 -13.01 -6.30
CA PHE A 445 3.23 -12.27 -6.31
C PHE A 445 3.02 -10.90 -5.71
N ILE A 446 3.90 -10.49 -4.81
CA ILE A 446 3.83 -9.22 -4.07
C ILE A 446 5.14 -8.49 -4.25
N THR A 447 5.07 -7.24 -4.70
CA THR A 447 6.22 -6.36 -4.85
C THR A 447 6.50 -5.58 -3.57
N GLY A 448 7.75 -5.14 -3.40
CA GLY A 448 8.16 -4.27 -2.31
C GLY A 448 9.09 -3.18 -2.81
N MET A 449 8.69 -1.93 -2.65
CA MET A 449 9.48 -0.78 -3.08
C MET A 449 10.56 -0.43 -2.05
N THR A 450 10.17 -0.12 -0.83
CA THR A 450 11.13 0.22 0.24
C THR A 450 11.98 -0.99 0.62
N GLY A 451 11.40 -2.18 0.62
CA GLY A 451 12.10 -3.42 0.85
C GLY A 451 12.94 -3.91 -0.34
N MET A 452 12.72 -3.34 -1.55
CA MET A 452 13.39 -3.77 -2.80
C MET A 452 13.22 -5.27 -3.05
N LYS A 453 12.00 -5.77 -2.93
CA LYS A 453 11.71 -7.20 -2.87
C LYS A 453 10.63 -7.60 -3.87
N LEU A 454 10.72 -8.86 -4.30
CA LEU A 454 9.64 -9.59 -4.94
C LEU A 454 9.42 -10.88 -4.17
N PHE A 455 8.19 -11.10 -3.73
CA PHE A 455 7.80 -12.34 -3.06
C PHE A 455 6.85 -13.15 -3.92
N ARG A 456 6.96 -14.47 -3.80
CA ARG A 456 5.95 -15.45 -4.21
C ARG A 456 5.26 -16.00 -2.97
N MET A 457 3.94 -16.03 -2.99
CA MET A 457 3.11 -16.57 -1.92
C MET A 457 2.30 -17.75 -2.42
N VAL A 458 2.35 -18.85 -1.71
CA VAL A 458 1.42 -19.99 -1.93
C VAL A 458 0.15 -19.69 -1.17
N VAL A 459 -0.97 -19.58 -1.89
CA VAL A 459 -2.27 -19.23 -1.33
C VAL A 459 -3.23 -20.40 -1.48
N LYS A 460 -4.00 -20.69 -0.43
CA LYS A 460 -5.09 -21.68 -0.44
C LYS A 460 -6.16 -21.30 0.59
N ASN A 461 -7.43 -21.28 0.18
CA ASN A 461 -8.57 -20.99 1.07
C ASN A 461 -8.37 -19.68 1.86
N ASP A 462 -7.99 -18.60 1.18
CA ASP A 462 -7.69 -17.27 1.76
C ASP A 462 -6.58 -17.27 2.83
N GLN A 463 -5.73 -18.28 2.83
CA GLN A 463 -4.57 -18.33 3.72
C GLN A 463 -3.27 -18.32 2.90
N ILE A 464 -2.27 -17.62 3.39
CA ILE A 464 -0.91 -17.66 2.88
C ILE A 464 -0.19 -18.81 3.59
N LEU A 465 0.05 -19.90 2.87
CA LEU A 465 0.64 -21.13 3.43
C LEU A 465 2.17 -21.03 3.52
N SER A 466 2.80 -20.36 2.54
CA SER A 466 4.24 -20.13 2.53
C SER A 466 4.56 -18.88 1.70
N ARG A 467 5.75 -18.33 1.94
CA ARG A 467 6.33 -17.23 1.16
C ARG A 467 7.75 -17.56 0.75
N GLU A 468 8.11 -17.18 -0.46
CA GLU A 468 9.47 -17.27 -0.99
C GLU A 468 9.93 -15.87 -1.42
N LEU A 469 11.13 -15.49 -1.03
CA LEU A 469 11.76 -14.25 -1.47
C LEU A 469 12.48 -14.52 -2.79
N LEU A 470 11.97 -13.96 -3.88
CA LEU A 470 12.54 -14.14 -5.23
C LEU A 470 13.61 -13.08 -5.55
N LEU A 471 13.35 -11.82 -5.21
CA LEU A 471 14.32 -10.74 -5.40
C LEU A 471 14.57 -10.03 -4.06
N ASP A 472 15.83 -9.76 -3.78
CA ASP A 472 16.28 -8.96 -2.66
C ASP A 472 17.31 -7.94 -3.15
N ARG A 473 17.06 -6.66 -2.92
CA ARG A 473 17.94 -5.54 -3.29
C ARG A 473 18.27 -5.45 -4.80
N ALA A 474 17.37 -5.90 -5.65
CA ALA A 474 17.51 -5.75 -7.11
C ALA A 474 17.04 -4.38 -7.63
N GLY A 475 16.54 -3.52 -6.75
CA GLY A 475 15.90 -2.24 -7.03
C GLY A 475 14.51 -2.19 -6.42
N ARG A 476 13.86 -1.03 -6.47
CA ARG A 476 12.48 -0.85 -5.99
C ARG A 476 11.53 -1.50 -6.97
N VAL A 477 10.89 -2.60 -6.57
CA VAL A 477 9.92 -3.31 -7.42
C VAL A 477 8.54 -2.68 -7.18
N ARG A 478 8.01 -1.97 -8.17
CA ARG A 478 6.79 -1.18 -8.04
C ARG A 478 5.54 -1.92 -8.46
N ASP A 479 5.61 -2.68 -9.54
CA ASP A 479 4.47 -3.46 -10.04
C ASP A 479 4.93 -4.82 -10.55
N VAL A 480 4.03 -5.77 -10.57
CA VAL A 480 4.19 -7.10 -11.18
C VAL A 480 2.92 -7.50 -11.89
N LYS A 481 3.02 -7.89 -13.15
CA LYS A 481 1.90 -8.36 -13.97
C LYS A 481 2.28 -9.56 -14.80
N GLN A 482 1.34 -10.45 -15.04
CA GLN A 482 1.50 -11.49 -16.06
C GLN A 482 1.28 -10.88 -17.44
N GLY A 483 2.26 -11.03 -18.33
CA GLY A 483 2.15 -10.62 -19.71
C GLY A 483 1.32 -11.58 -20.57
N PRO A 484 0.99 -11.18 -21.81
CA PRO A 484 0.22 -12.00 -22.75
C PRO A 484 0.97 -13.26 -23.21
N ASP A 485 2.29 -13.28 -23.07
CA ASP A 485 3.18 -14.44 -23.27
C ASP A 485 3.18 -15.40 -22.08
N GLY A 486 2.46 -15.07 -21.00
CA GLY A 486 2.38 -15.88 -19.76
C GLY A 486 3.56 -15.69 -18.81
N MET A 487 4.53 -14.85 -19.15
CA MET A 487 5.66 -14.53 -18.27
C MET A 487 5.30 -13.39 -17.30
N LEU A 488 6.04 -13.29 -16.21
CA LEU A 488 5.93 -12.18 -15.27
C LEU A 488 6.77 -11.00 -15.76
N TYR A 489 6.18 -9.82 -15.68
CA TYR A 489 6.84 -8.53 -15.91
C TYR A 489 6.83 -7.74 -14.61
N ILE A 490 7.96 -7.14 -14.28
CA ILE A 490 8.08 -6.24 -13.15
C ILE A 490 8.50 -4.85 -13.62
N LEU A 491 8.01 -3.84 -12.91
CA LEU A 491 8.47 -2.48 -13.04
C LEU A 491 9.53 -2.23 -11.98
N LEU A 492 10.76 -2.05 -12.43
CA LEU A 492 11.92 -1.91 -11.56
C LEU A 492 12.43 -0.48 -11.65
N GLN A 493 12.60 0.14 -10.51
CA GLN A 493 13.29 1.40 -10.38
C GLN A 493 14.66 1.12 -9.76
N ASN A 494 15.71 1.27 -10.57
CA ASN A 494 17.07 1.17 -10.10
C ASN A 494 17.52 2.55 -9.61
N SER A 495 17.91 2.66 -8.36
CA SER A 495 18.42 3.90 -7.81
C SER A 495 19.91 4.01 -8.08
N THR A 496 20.31 4.98 -8.86
CA THR A 496 21.72 5.25 -9.20
C THR A 496 22.46 6.12 -8.18
N GLY A 497 21.87 6.37 -7.02
CA GLY A 497 22.49 7.24 -6.00
C GLY A 497 21.95 6.97 -4.60
N ASN A 498 22.44 7.74 -3.63
CA ASN A 498 22.00 7.62 -2.24
C ASN A 498 20.49 7.52 -2.16
N VAL A 499 19.99 6.35 -1.78
CA VAL A 499 18.60 6.15 -1.46
C VAL A 499 18.35 7.02 -0.23
N GLU A 500 17.82 8.21 -0.43
CA GLU A 500 17.20 8.88 0.69
C GLU A 500 16.04 8.00 1.12
N ALA A 501 16.19 7.40 2.29
CA ALA A 501 15.26 6.43 2.84
C ALA A 501 13.82 6.97 2.98
N THR A 502 13.62 8.26 2.74
CA THR A 502 12.41 8.97 3.08
C THR A 502 11.53 9.38 1.91
N SER A 503 12.07 9.60 0.71
CA SER A 503 11.23 9.91 -0.46
C SER A 503 11.50 9.00 -1.65
N GLY A 504 12.65 8.38 -1.66
CA GLY A 504 13.01 7.27 -2.55
C GLY A 504 13.00 7.54 -4.06
N ILE A 505 12.64 8.74 -4.47
CA ILE A 505 12.44 9.05 -5.87
C ILE A 505 13.25 10.31 -6.17
N ARG A 506 14.39 10.12 -6.83
CA ARG A 506 15.17 11.22 -7.40
C ARG A 506 14.75 11.44 -8.84
N ASN A 507 14.73 12.70 -9.25
CA ASN A 507 14.70 13.04 -10.67
C ASN A 507 15.91 12.39 -11.35
N GLY A 508 15.66 11.59 -12.39
CA GLY A 508 16.70 10.90 -13.16
C GLY A 508 16.99 9.47 -12.71
N ASP A 509 16.22 8.89 -11.79
CA ASP A 509 16.29 7.45 -11.54
C ASP A 509 15.89 6.68 -12.79
N VAL A 510 16.75 5.78 -13.22
CA VAL A 510 16.49 4.96 -14.40
C VAL A 510 15.57 3.82 -14.03
N GLY A 511 14.31 3.93 -14.46
CA GLY A 511 13.32 2.87 -14.36
C GLY A 511 13.32 1.98 -15.58
N MET A 512 12.79 0.78 -15.42
CA MET A 512 12.75 -0.22 -16.49
C MET A 512 11.59 -1.18 -16.36
N VAL A 513 11.20 -1.75 -17.49
CA VAL A 513 10.33 -2.92 -17.60
C VAL A 513 11.22 -4.15 -17.73
N VAL A 514 11.06 -5.10 -16.84
CA VAL A 514 11.87 -6.33 -16.81
C VAL A 514 10.96 -7.54 -16.90
N ARG A 515 11.28 -8.46 -17.80
CA ARG A 515 10.63 -9.76 -17.95
C ARG A 515 11.40 -10.83 -17.18
N LEU A 516 10.70 -11.68 -16.46
CA LEU A 516 11.29 -12.82 -15.75
C LEU A 516 11.18 -14.06 -16.64
N VAL A 517 12.25 -14.46 -17.29
CA VAL A 517 12.25 -15.56 -18.26
C VAL A 517 12.64 -16.85 -17.55
N PRO A 518 11.77 -17.88 -17.50
CA PRO A 518 12.13 -19.17 -16.91
C PRO A 518 13.37 -19.75 -17.58
N VAL A 519 14.32 -20.23 -16.79
CA VAL A 519 15.46 -20.99 -17.28
C VAL A 519 15.15 -22.45 -17.04
N ASN A 520 14.92 -23.17 -18.14
CA ASN A 520 14.76 -24.62 -18.08
C ASN A 520 16.08 -25.23 -17.60
N GLY A 521 16.07 -25.91 -16.43
CA GLY A 521 17.17 -26.67 -15.90
C GLY A 521 17.26 -28.02 -16.58
#